data_31370f222bc13aed3c03ff56bbcfdb0c
#
_entry.id   31370f222bc13aed3c03ff56bbcfdb0c
#
_cell.length_a   1.000
_cell.length_b   1.000
_cell.length_c   1.000
_cell.angle_alpha   90.00
_cell.angle_beta   90.00
_cell.angle_gamma   90.00
#
_symmetry.space_group_name_H-M   'P 1'
#
loop_
_entity.id
_entity.type
_entity.pdbx_description
1 polymer ?
#
loop_
_entity_poly.entity_id
_entity_poly.type
_entity_poly.pdbx_seq_one_letter_code
_entity_poly.pdbx_strand_id
1 'polypeptide(L)'
;MKDVDLIIRRRTALAVGCAAIFGIAVPARSAPVNPDPYAVLDATDVHNPFDWLEPIGTLWRRGDRLQAAFWYYVFQIRSRPWAEFDRQRTGGSGAAALRASISETLGRPINEWLGSEPARWKETGTAAIAFEKRLAFHAGRPEGVDEAAWTAMNQRVREEYEKDFEALWEQYSFARMEEMRRGNRLYVGPLRNPGQPLRW
;
A
#
# COMPACT_ATOMS: atom_id res chain seq x y z
N MET A 1 10.53 -11.75 8.02
CA MET A 1 9.76 -13.00 8.28
C MET A 1 8.69 -12.84 9.39
N LYS A 2 8.68 -11.76 10.19
CA LYS A 2 7.66 -11.51 11.23
C LYS A 2 6.38 -10.79 10.74
N ASP A 3 6.45 -10.09 9.63
CA ASP A 3 5.32 -9.25 9.15
C ASP A 3 4.27 -10.02 8.31
N VAL A 4 4.59 -11.19 7.79
CA VAL A 4 3.66 -12.02 7.02
C VAL A 4 2.71 -12.80 7.93
N ASP A 5 3.16 -13.20 9.13
CA ASP A 5 2.32 -13.87 10.14
C ASP A 5 1.23 -12.94 10.72
N LEU A 6 1.42 -11.63 10.64
CA LEU A 6 0.46 -10.64 11.16
C LEU A 6 -0.81 -10.54 10.30
N ILE A 7 -0.73 -10.97 9.05
CA ILE A 7 -1.87 -10.92 8.10
C ILE A 7 -2.94 -11.97 8.44
N ILE A 8 -2.57 -13.04 9.17
CA ILE A 8 -3.45 -14.21 9.38
C ILE A 8 -4.04 -14.31 10.80
N ARG A 9 -3.46 -13.63 11.81
CA ARG A 9 -3.91 -13.80 13.21
C ARG A 9 -4.12 -12.45 13.91
N ARG A 10 -5.36 -12.03 14.08
CA ARG A 10 -5.97 -11.45 15.30
C ARG A 10 -7.36 -10.88 15.02
N ARG A 11 -8.38 -11.61 15.43
CA ARG A 11 -9.73 -11.08 15.70
C ARG A 11 -9.72 -10.59 17.14
N THR A 12 -9.85 -9.30 17.37
CA THR A 12 -10.31 -8.76 18.65
C THR A 12 -11.31 -7.64 18.34
N ALA A 13 -12.55 -7.87 18.72
CA ALA A 13 -13.64 -6.92 18.61
C ALA A 13 -13.45 -5.81 19.64
N LEU A 14 -13.52 -4.55 19.23
CA LEU A 14 -13.71 -3.41 20.10
C LEU A 14 -15.00 -2.69 19.69
N ALA A 15 -15.95 -2.71 20.62
CA ALA A 15 -17.19 -1.96 20.55
C ALA A 15 -16.88 -0.47 20.83
N VAL A 16 -17.35 0.43 19.97
CA VAL A 16 -17.27 1.88 20.19
C VAL A 16 -18.67 2.43 20.31
N GLY A 17 -18.89 3.12 21.43
CA GLY A 17 -20.16 3.75 21.80
C GLY A 17 -20.49 4.97 20.94
N CYS A 18 -21.79 5.14 20.66
CA CYS A 18 -22.36 6.29 19.99
C CYS A 18 -22.45 7.48 20.94
N ALA A 19 -21.81 8.61 20.54
CA ALA A 19 -22.10 9.92 21.12
C ALA A 19 -22.90 10.74 20.09
N ALA A 20 -24.07 11.24 20.51
CA ALA A 20 -24.93 12.13 19.75
C ALA A 20 -24.31 13.54 19.69
N ILE A 21 -24.16 14.12 18.50
CA ILE A 21 -23.70 15.48 18.32
C ILE A 21 -24.81 16.32 17.66
N PHE A 22 -25.12 17.42 18.30
CA PHE A 22 -26.07 18.46 17.90
C PHE A 22 -25.71 19.08 16.55
N GLY A 23 -26.71 19.26 15.68
CA GLY A 23 -26.55 19.85 14.36
C GLY A 23 -26.33 21.36 14.43
N ILE A 24 -25.17 21.78 13.94
CA ILE A 24 -24.94 23.17 13.47
C ILE A 24 -24.95 23.09 11.94
N ALA A 25 -25.90 23.78 11.30
CA ALA A 25 -25.96 23.91 9.84
C ALA A 25 -24.76 24.73 9.36
N VAL A 26 -23.71 24.08 8.92
CA VAL A 26 -22.59 24.71 8.22
C VAL A 26 -23.02 24.95 6.77
N PRO A 27 -22.86 26.17 6.21
CA PRO A 27 -23.17 26.42 4.81
C PRO A 27 -22.36 25.45 3.92
N ALA A 28 -23.05 24.85 2.96
CA ALA A 28 -22.45 23.92 2.02
C ALA A 28 -21.29 24.61 1.28
N ARG A 29 -20.07 24.42 1.79
CA ARG A 29 -18.88 24.69 1.02
C ARG A 29 -18.94 23.73 -0.17
N SER A 30 -18.93 24.29 -1.40
CA SER A 30 -18.71 23.52 -2.61
C SER A 30 -17.54 22.59 -2.32
N ALA A 31 -17.80 21.27 -2.35
CA ALA A 31 -16.75 20.27 -2.13
C ALA A 31 -15.61 20.59 -3.11
N PRO A 32 -14.37 20.67 -2.65
CA PRO A 32 -13.24 20.87 -3.55
C PRO A 32 -13.34 19.80 -4.62
N VAL A 33 -13.25 20.21 -5.90
CA VAL A 33 -13.14 19.28 -7.02
C VAL A 33 -11.91 18.42 -6.69
N ASN A 34 -12.17 17.16 -6.30
CA ASN A 34 -11.10 16.25 -5.95
C ASN A 34 -10.26 16.06 -7.21
N PRO A 35 -8.99 16.44 -7.26
CA PRO A 35 -8.17 16.31 -8.47
C PRO A 35 -8.23 14.88 -8.98
N ASP A 36 -8.07 14.69 -10.28
CA ASP A 36 -7.96 13.37 -10.85
C ASP A 36 -6.84 12.61 -10.13
N PRO A 37 -7.13 11.49 -9.43
CA PRO A 37 -6.10 10.76 -8.71
C PRO A 37 -4.94 10.32 -9.61
N TYR A 38 -5.18 10.09 -10.88
CA TYR A 38 -4.12 9.74 -11.82
C TYR A 38 -3.17 10.91 -12.11
N ALA A 39 -3.64 12.15 -12.13
CA ALA A 39 -2.79 13.30 -12.33
C ALA A 39 -1.73 13.44 -11.20
N VAL A 40 -2.09 13.05 -9.98
CA VAL A 40 -1.16 13.05 -8.84
C VAL A 40 -0.22 11.84 -8.90
N LEU A 41 -0.74 10.66 -9.25
CA LEU A 41 0.04 9.43 -9.29
C LEU A 41 1.01 9.39 -10.47
N ASP A 42 0.62 9.96 -11.62
CA ASP A 42 1.45 10.03 -12.82
C ASP A 42 2.58 11.09 -12.69
N ALA A 43 2.49 12.00 -11.72
CA ALA A 43 3.58 12.91 -11.35
C ALA A 43 4.65 12.13 -10.56
N THR A 44 5.53 11.44 -11.27
CA THR A 44 6.53 10.50 -10.72
C THR A 44 7.72 11.16 -10.01
N ASP A 45 7.80 12.49 -10.04
CA ASP A 45 8.74 13.33 -9.31
C ASP A 45 8.26 13.74 -7.92
N VAL A 46 7.22 13.07 -7.41
CA VAL A 46 6.66 13.34 -6.07
C VAL A 46 7.74 13.17 -5.00
N HIS A 47 7.95 14.23 -4.25
CA HIS A 47 9.00 14.29 -3.23
C HIS A 47 8.68 13.44 -2.01
N ASN A 48 7.40 13.24 -1.69
CA ASN A 48 6.98 12.47 -0.52
C ASN A 48 6.00 11.36 -0.93
N PRO A 49 6.34 10.09 -0.77
CA PRO A 49 5.46 8.99 -1.18
C PRO A 49 4.14 8.95 -0.39
N PHE A 50 4.06 9.60 0.76
CA PHE A 50 2.82 9.66 1.54
C PHE A 50 1.75 10.54 0.88
N ASP A 51 2.12 11.42 -0.06
CA ASP A 51 1.18 12.21 -0.85
C ASP A 51 0.33 11.35 -1.81
N TRP A 52 0.77 10.14 -2.12
CA TRP A 52 0.02 9.17 -2.92
C TRP A 52 -1.15 8.52 -2.18
N LEU A 53 -1.20 8.60 -0.85
CA LEU A 53 -2.18 7.85 -0.06
C LEU A 53 -3.63 8.27 -0.34
N GLU A 54 -3.89 9.57 -0.45
CA GLU A 54 -5.24 10.05 -0.75
C GLU A 54 -5.69 9.63 -2.16
N PRO A 55 -4.89 9.83 -3.24
CA PRO A 55 -5.19 9.29 -4.56
C PRO A 55 -5.44 7.78 -4.57
N ILE A 56 -4.60 6.98 -3.92
CA ILE A 56 -4.77 5.52 -3.83
C ILE A 56 -6.09 5.17 -3.14
N GLY A 57 -6.38 5.81 -2.01
CA GLY A 57 -7.65 5.62 -1.29
C GLY A 57 -8.86 6.03 -2.13
N THR A 58 -8.71 7.05 -2.96
CA THR A 58 -9.77 7.50 -3.88
C THR A 58 -10.02 6.48 -4.99
N LEU A 59 -8.98 5.94 -5.61
CA LEU A 59 -9.12 4.85 -6.59
C LEU A 59 -9.82 3.64 -5.97
N TRP A 60 -9.41 3.24 -4.75
CA TRP A 60 -10.04 2.13 -4.05
C TRP A 60 -11.54 2.34 -3.81
N ARG A 61 -11.93 3.52 -3.33
CA ARG A 61 -13.33 3.88 -3.07
C ARG A 61 -14.17 3.98 -4.35
N ARG A 62 -13.58 4.44 -5.47
CA ARG A 62 -14.25 4.54 -6.78
C ARG A 62 -14.41 3.20 -7.49
N GLY A 63 -13.77 2.13 -6.99
CA GLY A 63 -13.83 0.81 -7.59
C GLY A 63 -12.69 0.51 -8.59
N ASP A 64 -11.75 1.42 -8.80
CA ASP A 64 -10.52 1.18 -9.59
C ASP A 64 -9.49 0.43 -8.75
N ARG A 65 -9.92 -0.74 -8.27
CA ARG A 65 -9.21 -1.49 -7.23
C ARG A 65 -7.87 -2.03 -7.67
N LEU A 66 -7.76 -2.46 -8.92
CA LEU A 66 -6.52 -3.00 -9.45
C LEU A 66 -5.44 -1.90 -9.54
N GLN A 67 -5.83 -0.70 -9.98
CA GLN A 67 -4.96 0.47 -9.99
C GLN A 67 -4.56 0.90 -8.57
N ALA A 68 -5.53 0.91 -7.64
CA ALA A 68 -5.25 1.21 -6.23
C ALA A 68 -4.26 0.21 -5.63
N ALA A 69 -4.39 -1.08 -5.92
CA ALA A 69 -3.49 -2.11 -5.44
C ALA A 69 -2.07 -1.95 -6.02
N PHE A 70 -1.96 -1.70 -7.31
CA PHE A 70 -0.69 -1.41 -7.97
C PHE A 70 0.04 -0.23 -7.30
N TRP A 71 -0.63 0.92 -7.17
CA TRP A 71 -0.04 2.11 -6.54
C TRP A 71 0.23 1.93 -5.05
N TYR A 72 -0.56 1.12 -4.37
CA TYR A 72 -0.27 0.75 -2.98
C TYR A 72 1.05 -0.01 -2.87
N TYR A 73 1.36 -0.94 -3.78
CA TYR A 73 2.65 -1.63 -3.78
C TYR A 73 3.81 -0.72 -4.16
N VAL A 74 3.64 0.17 -5.13
CA VAL A 74 4.64 1.23 -5.41
C VAL A 74 4.90 2.07 -4.15
N PHE A 75 3.83 2.49 -3.45
CA PHE A 75 3.93 3.19 -2.17
C PHE A 75 4.66 2.36 -1.10
N GLN A 76 4.37 1.06 -1.00
CA GLN A 76 5.03 0.18 -0.02
C GLN A 76 6.55 0.15 -0.20
N ILE A 77 7.02 0.13 -1.42
CA ILE A 77 8.46 0.15 -1.73
C ILE A 77 9.04 1.53 -1.40
N ARG A 78 8.44 2.60 -1.92
CA ARG A 78 8.92 3.98 -1.75
C ARG A 78 8.89 4.50 -0.32
N SER A 79 7.95 4.09 0.49
CA SER A 79 7.82 4.54 1.87
C SER A 79 8.72 3.79 2.86
N ARG A 80 9.28 2.63 2.49
CA ARG A 80 10.18 1.85 3.37
C ARG A 80 11.42 2.63 3.81
N PRO A 81 12.18 3.28 2.92
CA PRO A 81 13.36 4.07 3.32
C PRO A 81 12.99 5.19 4.30
N TRP A 82 11.86 5.85 4.09
CA TRP A 82 11.35 6.88 5.00
C TRP A 82 11.05 6.33 6.39
N ALA A 83 10.42 5.17 6.46
CA ALA A 83 10.13 4.50 7.73
C ALA A 83 11.41 4.02 8.43
N GLU A 84 12.40 3.55 7.70
CA GLU A 84 13.68 3.14 8.25
C GLU A 84 14.46 4.34 8.79
N PHE A 85 14.55 5.41 8.03
CA PHE A 85 15.16 6.67 8.46
C PHE A 85 14.48 7.22 9.73
N ASP A 86 13.14 7.22 9.77
CA ASP A 86 12.39 7.65 10.93
C ASP A 86 12.69 6.78 12.18
N ARG A 87 12.77 5.46 12.04
CA ARG A 87 13.15 4.59 13.17
C ARG A 87 14.52 4.91 13.72
N GLN A 88 15.49 5.21 12.86
CA GLN A 88 16.85 5.55 13.29
C GLN A 88 16.90 6.89 14.00
N ARG A 89 16.08 7.86 13.60
CA ARG A 89 16.11 9.23 14.10
C ARG A 89 15.16 9.48 15.27
N THR A 90 13.97 8.91 15.27
CA THR A 90 12.87 9.25 16.21
C THR A 90 12.32 8.03 16.97
N GLY A 91 12.89 6.86 16.75
CA GLY A 91 12.33 5.61 17.29
C GLY A 91 11.07 5.13 16.58
N GLY A 92 10.70 5.74 15.43
CA GLY A 92 9.62 5.29 14.58
C GLY A 92 8.25 5.87 14.89
N SER A 93 8.19 7.05 15.48
CA SER A 93 6.93 7.74 15.85
C SER A 93 6.26 8.48 14.69
N GLY A 94 6.98 8.71 13.58
CA GLY A 94 6.50 9.45 12.39
C GLY A 94 6.13 8.55 11.21
N ALA A 95 6.98 8.53 10.18
CA ALA A 95 6.74 7.79 8.94
C ALA A 95 6.55 6.28 9.15
N ALA A 96 7.28 5.69 10.11
CA ALA A 96 7.15 4.28 10.43
C ALA A 96 5.77 3.95 11.04
N ALA A 97 5.29 4.78 11.98
CA ALA A 97 3.97 4.62 12.59
C ALA A 97 2.84 4.83 11.56
N LEU A 98 2.97 5.88 10.71
CA LEU A 98 2.02 6.15 9.65
C LEU A 98 1.95 4.98 8.66
N ARG A 99 3.10 4.47 8.21
CA ARG A 99 3.16 3.33 7.31
C ARG A 99 2.50 2.07 7.92
N ALA A 100 2.70 1.80 9.21
CA ALA A 100 2.04 0.69 9.90
C ALA A 100 0.51 0.87 9.93
N SER A 101 0.02 2.07 10.25
CA SER A 101 -1.41 2.39 10.21
C SER A 101 -2.03 2.18 8.83
N ILE A 102 -1.34 2.65 7.77
CA ILE A 102 -1.79 2.47 6.38
C ILE A 102 -1.81 1.00 5.97
N SER A 103 -0.84 0.21 6.42
CA SER A 103 -0.83 -1.24 6.15
C SER A 103 -2.06 -1.94 6.74
N GLU A 104 -2.56 -1.48 7.88
CA GLU A 104 -3.77 -2.01 8.50
C GLU A 104 -5.06 -1.50 7.83
N THR A 105 -5.12 -0.21 7.50
CA THR A 105 -6.38 0.43 7.06
C THR A 105 -6.63 0.31 5.56
N LEU A 106 -5.58 0.33 4.76
CA LEU A 106 -5.65 0.23 3.30
C LEU A 106 -5.02 -1.07 2.78
N GLY A 107 -3.87 -1.44 3.30
CA GLY A 107 -3.13 -2.61 2.82
C GLY A 107 -3.85 -3.93 3.08
N ARG A 108 -4.40 -4.11 4.28
CA ARG A 108 -5.15 -5.33 4.61
C ARG A 108 -6.35 -5.55 3.66
N PRO A 109 -7.27 -4.59 3.45
CA PRO A 109 -8.35 -4.75 2.48
C PRO A 109 -7.86 -5.07 1.05
N ILE A 110 -6.79 -4.42 0.59
CA ILE A 110 -6.20 -4.67 -0.72
C ILE A 110 -5.67 -6.11 -0.81
N ASN A 111 -4.89 -6.55 0.17
CA ASN A 111 -4.31 -7.89 0.19
C ASN A 111 -5.38 -8.98 0.34
N GLU A 112 -6.42 -8.75 1.16
CA GLU A 112 -7.54 -9.67 1.28
C GLU A 112 -8.30 -9.82 -0.03
N TRP A 113 -8.51 -8.72 -0.75
CA TRP A 113 -9.17 -8.71 -2.05
C TRP A 113 -8.31 -9.41 -3.12
N LEU A 114 -7.03 -9.02 -3.27
CA LEU A 114 -6.10 -9.66 -4.22
C LEU A 114 -5.91 -11.15 -3.94
N GLY A 115 -5.89 -11.53 -2.67
CA GLY A 115 -5.73 -12.92 -2.28
C GLY A 115 -6.83 -13.85 -2.82
N SER A 116 -7.97 -13.33 -3.32
CA SER A 116 -8.99 -14.15 -3.98
C SER A 116 -8.50 -14.75 -5.29
N GLU A 117 -7.52 -14.12 -5.96
CA GLU A 117 -6.91 -14.53 -7.22
C GLU A 117 -5.37 -14.42 -7.10
N PRO A 118 -4.68 -15.41 -6.52
CA PRO A 118 -3.23 -15.33 -6.24
C PRO A 118 -2.37 -15.03 -7.46
N ALA A 119 -2.75 -15.53 -8.64
CA ALA A 119 -2.03 -15.25 -9.89
C ALA A 119 -2.07 -13.75 -10.23
N ARG A 120 -3.23 -13.13 -10.11
CA ARG A 120 -3.40 -11.69 -10.34
C ARG A 120 -2.69 -10.87 -9.27
N TRP A 121 -2.66 -11.37 -8.04
CA TRP A 121 -1.87 -10.74 -6.97
C TRP A 121 -0.39 -10.68 -7.32
N LYS A 122 0.19 -11.84 -7.72
CA LYS A 122 1.60 -11.91 -8.16
C LYS A 122 1.87 -10.95 -9.32
N GLU A 123 1.04 -10.97 -10.34
CA GLU A 123 1.14 -10.09 -11.51
C GLU A 123 1.17 -8.60 -11.09
N THR A 124 0.22 -8.19 -10.25
CA THR A 124 0.11 -6.79 -9.79
C THR A 124 1.34 -6.35 -9.01
N GLY A 125 1.84 -7.17 -8.09
CA GLY A 125 3.04 -6.86 -7.31
C GLY A 125 4.30 -6.83 -8.19
N THR A 126 4.45 -7.77 -9.11
CA THR A 126 5.57 -7.78 -10.08
C THR A 126 5.57 -6.52 -10.95
N ALA A 127 4.40 -6.12 -11.46
CA ALA A 127 4.26 -4.89 -12.23
C ALA A 127 4.64 -3.64 -11.42
N ALA A 128 4.22 -3.57 -10.14
CA ALA A 128 4.57 -2.46 -9.26
C ALA A 128 6.08 -2.39 -8.97
N ILE A 129 6.74 -3.52 -8.74
CA ILE A 129 8.21 -3.60 -8.56
C ILE A 129 8.92 -3.12 -9.84
N ALA A 130 8.51 -3.62 -11.00
CA ALA A 130 9.09 -3.24 -12.28
C ALA A 130 8.91 -1.74 -12.59
N PHE A 131 7.75 -1.19 -12.25
CA PHE A 131 7.47 0.24 -12.39
C PHE A 131 8.36 1.07 -11.46
N GLU A 132 8.40 0.72 -10.19
CA GLU A 132 9.15 1.45 -9.17
C GLU A 132 10.66 1.48 -9.48
N LYS A 133 11.21 0.41 -10.05
CA LYS A 133 12.62 0.36 -10.50
C LYS A 133 13.00 1.44 -11.53
N ARG A 134 12.03 1.99 -12.24
CA ARG A 134 12.25 3.09 -13.22
C ARG A 134 12.23 4.48 -12.59
N LEU A 135 11.76 4.59 -11.34
CA LEU A 135 11.67 5.87 -10.66
C LEU A 135 13.02 6.28 -10.05
N ALA A 136 13.34 7.59 -10.13
CA ALA A 136 14.54 8.13 -9.53
C ALA A 136 14.49 8.11 -7.99
N PHE A 137 15.62 7.82 -7.32
CA PHE A 137 15.67 7.75 -5.85
C PHE A 137 15.75 9.11 -5.16
N HIS A 138 16.44 10.06 -5.78
CA HIS A 138 16.71 11.35 -5.17
C HIS A 138 15.47 12.25 -5.06
N ALA A 139 14.47 12.02 -5.90
CA ALA A 139 13.17 12.65 -5.71
C ALA A 139 12.56 12.13 -4.39
N GLY A 140 12.35 13.02 -3.44
CA GLY A 140 11.78 12.66 -2.14
C GLY A 140 12.77 12.26 -1.06
N ARG A 141 13.98 12.77 -1.11
CA ARG A 141 14.94 12.67 0.00
C ARG A 141 14.52 13.56 1.17
N PRO A 142 14.50 13.05 2.42
CA PRO A 142 14.29 13.88 3.59
C PRO A 142 15.36 14.98 3.71
N GLU A 143 14.97 16.14 4.23
CA GLU A 143 15.89 17.26 4.44
C GLU A 143 17.07 16.85 5.35
N GLY A 144 18.27 17.28 4.98
CA GLY A 144 19.50 17.01 5.73
C GLY A 144 20.07 15.60 5.58
N VAL A 145 19.48 14.76 4.73
CA VAL A 145 20.02 13.41 4.45
C VAL A 145 21.02 13.50 3.28
N ASP A 146 22.16 12.85 3.43
CA ASP A 146 23.14 12.71 2.35
C ASP A 146 22.56 11.93 1.17
N GLU A 147 22.81 12.42 -0.06
CA GLU A 147 22.22 11.84 -1.26
C GLU A 147 22.73 10.43 -1.57
N ALA A 148 24.02 10.19 -1.37
CA ALA A 148 24.61 8.88 -1.62
C ALA A 148 24.11 7.85 -0.61
N ALA A 149 24.02 8.23 0.67
CA ALA A 149 23.46 7.39 1.73
C ALA A 149 21.98 7.09 1.48
N TRP A 150 21.20 8.09 1.02
CA TRP A 150 19.80 7.91 0.67
C TRP A 150 19.61 6.97 -0.52
N THR A 151 20.41 7.13 -1.56
CA THR A 151 20.39 6.26 -2.74
C THR A 151 20.71 4.82 -2.37
N ALA A 152 21.77 4.59 -1.58
CA ALA A 152 22.16 3.27 -1.11
C ALA A 152 21.05 2.61 -0.27
N MET A 153 20.42 3.37 0.64
CA MET A 153 19.28 2.89 1.44
C MET A 153 18.10 2.49 0.55
N ASN A 154 17.73 3.32 -0.43
CA ASN A 154 16.63 3.02 -1.35
C ASN A 154 16.91 1.76 -2.18
N GLN A 155 18.13 1.61 -2.69
CA GLN A 155 18.52 0.43 -3.47
C GLN A 155 18.42 -0.84 -2.62
N ARG A 156 19.01 -0.84 -1.43
CA ARG A 156 18.95 -1.99 -0.50
C ARG A 156 17.51 -2.37 -0.16
N VAL A 157 16.69 -1.39 0.20
CA VAL A 157 15.28 -1.62 0.56
C VAL A 157 14.48 -2.18 -0.61
N ARG A 158 14.76 -1.72 -1.82
CA ARG A 158 14.13 -2.23 -3.06
C ARG A 158 14.50 -3.69 -3.29
N GLU A 159 15.78 -4.04 -3.20
CA GLU A 159 16.28 -5.41 -3.36
C GLU A 159 15.69 -6.34 -2.29
N GLU A 160 15.64 -5.90 -1.04
CA GLU A 160 15.00 -6.64 0.05
C GLU A 160 13.51 -6.88 -0.20
N TYR A 161 12.79 -5.84 -0.67
CA TYR A 161 11.36 -5.98 -0.97
C TYR A 161 11.09 -6.97 -2.09
N GLU A 162 11.86 -6.91 -3.17
CA GLU A 162 11.76 -7.84 -4.29
C GLU A 162 12.02 -9.28 -3.85
N LYS A 163 13.10 -9.49 -3.10
CA LYS A 163 13.44 -10.80 -2.53
C LYS A 163 12.34 -11.34 -1.61
N ASP A 164 11.81 -10.51 -0.71
CA ASP A 164 10.70 -10.91 0.17
C ASP A 164 9.45 -11.27 -0.62
N PHE A 165 9.17 -10.52 -1.69
CA PHE A 165 8.03 -10.77 -2.57
C PHE A 165 8.19 -12.07 -3.37
N GLU A 166 9.37 -12.35 -3.90
CA GLU A 166 9.67 -13.60 -4.59
C GLU A 166 9.57 -14.80 -3.63
N ALA A 167 10.17 -14.70 -2.44
CA ALA A 167 10.13 -15.75 -1.43
C ALA A 167 8.70 -16.12 -1.00
N LEU A 168 7.75 -15.18 -1.02
CA LEU A 168 6.35 -15.46 -0.76
C LEU A 168 5.78 -16.48 -1.77
N TRP A 169 6.13 -16.35 -3.05
CA TRP A 169 5.63 -17.22 -4.12
C TRP A 169 6.40 -18.54 -4.23
N GLU A 170 7.61 -18.60 -3.69
CA GLU A 170 8.34 -19.86 -3.51
C GLU A 170 7.77 -20.66 -2.34
N GLN A 171 7.41 -19.97 -1.26
CA GLN A 171 6.88 -20.61 -0.04
C GLN A 171 5.45 -21.13 -0.22
N TYR A 172 4.62 -20.43 -0.99
CA TYR A 172 3.19 -20.76 -1.16
C TYR A 172 2.82 -20.90 -2.63
N SER A 173 2.46 -22.11 -3.06
CA SER A 173 1.81 -22.29 -4.35
C SER A 173 0.44 -21.62 -4.39
N PHE A 174 -0.03 -21.23 -5.56
CA PHE A 174 -1.37 -20.64 -5.72
C PHE A 174 -2.46 -21.56 -5.16
N ALA A 175 -2.36 -22.87 -5.46
CA ALA A 175 -3.28 -23.85 -4.94
C ALA A 175 -3.33 -23.90 -3.40
N ARG A 176 -2.17 -23.78 -2.75
CA ARG A 176 -2.07 -23.74 -1.29
C ARG A 176 -2.71 -22.47 -0.72
N MET A 177 -2.49 -21.30 -1.34
CA MET A 177 -3.13 -20.06 -0.93
C MET A 177 -4.66 -20.15 -1.04
N GLU A 178 -5.16 -20.69 -2.15
CA GLU A 178 -6.60 -20.90 -2.36
C GLU A 178 -7.20 -21.87 -1.34
N GLU A 179 -6.51 -22.98 -1.05
CA GLU A 179 -6.93 -23.93 -0.03
C GLU A 179 -7.05 -23.29 1.34
N MET A 180 -6.03 -22.51 1.76
CA MET A 180 -6.05 -21.78 3.02
C MET A 180 -7.23 -20.79 3.09
N ARG A 181 -7.53 -20.11 2.01
CA ARG A 181 -8.68 -19.19 1.94
C ARG A 181 -10.01 -19.91 2.04
N ARG A 182 -10.18 -21.04 1.32
CA ARG A 182 -11.40 -21.87 1.42
C ARG A 182 -11.58 -22.40 2.83
N GLY A 183 -10.49 -22.84 3.49
CA GLY A 183 -10.52 -23.29 4.90
C GLY A 183 -10.98 -22.20 5.86
N ASN A 184 -10.67 -20.93 5.57
CA ASN A 184 -11.13 -19.77 6.32
C ASN A 184 -12.48 -19.20 5.81
N ARG A 185 -13.17 -19.90 4.91
CA ARG A 185 -14.45 -19.47 4.29
C ARG A 185 -14.36 -18.13 3.56
N LEU A 186 -13.20 -17.80 3.02
CA LEU A 186 -12.97 -16.61 2.22
C LEU A 186 -13.22 -16.91 0.74
N TYR A 187 -13.64 -15.89 0.01
CA TYR A 187 -13.86 -16.01 -1.42
C TYR A 187 -12.57 -16.34 -2.17
N VAL A 188 -12.65 -17.29 -3.12
CA VAL A 188 -11.60 -17.68 -4.06
C VAL A 188 -12.20 -17.64 -5.46
N GLY A 189 -11.54 -16.97 -6.38
CA GLY A 189 -11.97 -16.81 -7.77
C GLY A 189 -11.55 -15.44 -8.33
N PRO A 190 -11.99 -15.10 -9.54
CA PRO A 190 -11.63 -13.85 -10.21
C PRO A 190 -11.89 -12.63 -9.34
N LEU A 191 -11.01 -11.63 -9.46
CA LEU A 191 -11.15 -10.37 -8.70
C LEU A 191 -12.51 -9.72 -8.93
N ARG A 192 -13.21 -9.40 -7.85
CA ARG A 192 -14.50 -8.70 -7.91
C ARG A 192 -14.29 -7.21 -8.07
N ASN A 193 -14.92 -6.61 -9.09
CA ASN A 193 -14.85 -5.18 -9.39
C ASN A 193 -13.39 -4.68 -9.48
N PRO A 194 -12.58 -5.21 -10.42
CA PRO A 194 -11.17 -4.81 -10.54
C PRO A 194 -11.02 -3.35 -11.02
N GLY A 195 -12.04 -2.78 -11.67
CA GLY A 195 -11.96 -1.47 -12.30
C GLY A 195 -11.19 -1.52 -13.61
N GLN A 196 -10.45 -0.47 -13.91
CA GLN A 196 -9.63 -0.37 -15.11
C GLN A 196 -8.44 -1.34 -15.05
N PRO A 197 -8.00 -1.89 -16.19
CA PRO A 197 -6.78 -2.71 -16.27
C PRO A 197 -5.55 -1.88 -15.86
N LEU A 198 -4.45 -2.57 -15.53
CA LEU A 198 -3.19 -1.90 -15.26
C LEU A 198 -2.73 -1.11 -16.48
N ARG A 199 -2.24 0.11 -16.24
CA ARG A 199 -1.78 1.03 -17.29
C ARG A 199 -0.30 0.84 -17.63
N TRP A 200 0.45 0.11 -16.80
CA TRP A 200 1.91 -0.03 -16.83
C TRP A 200 2.36 -1.47 -16.93
#